data_a402fae0ffbc7015c307ce47f34ac60f
#
_entry.id   a402fae0ffbc7015c307ce47f34ac60f
#
_cell.length_a   1.000
_cell.length_b   1.000
_cell.length_c   1.000
_cell.angle_alpha   90.00
_cell.angle_beta   90.00
_cell.angle_gamma   90.00
#
_symmetry.space_group_name_H-M   'P 1'
#
loop_
_entity.id
_entity.type
_entity.pdbx_description
1 polymer ?
#
loop_
_entity_poly.entity_id
_entity_poly.type
_entity_poly.pdbx_seq_one_letter_code
_entity_poly.pdbx_strand_id
1 'polypeptide(L)'
;IRASVMGDTRNVLVNYDLPQLPSNIIADVSYDYANKYFAQIAMSESYYNRYAPDRRWGTFYAFGLGWDMNKESFMENVDWMNLFKIRGTFGKTGNGLDNTGYYTYQQTFSSNVATGYPLGTNLGAGNITTENSPLANPFLTWEKAYKLNLGIDLALFNNRLKLTADYYNDKYFDLLQSR
;
A
#
# COMPACT_ATOMS: atom_id res chain seq x y z
N ILE A 1 24.02 10.48 -6.75
CA ILE A 1 23.33 9.44 -5.99
C ILE A 1 22.77 10.08 -4.72
N ARG A 2 21.50 9.82 -4.43
CA ARG A 2 20.86 10.13 -3.16
C ARG A 2 20.27 8.85 -2.59
N ALA A 3 20.42 8.67 -1.30
CA ALA A 3 19.79 7.55 -0.59
C ALA A 3 19.18 8.07 0.70
N SER A 4 18.00 7.62 1.05
CA SER A 4 17.39 7.90 2.34
C SER A 4 16.82 6.64 2.97
N VAL A 5 16.83 6.61 4.29
CA VAL A 5 16.15 5.59 5.09
C VAL A 5 15.35 6.29 6.16
N MET A 6 14.08 5.96 6.25
CA MET A 6 13.15 6.54 7.23
C MET A 6 12.41 5.41 7.96
N GLY A 7 12.30 5.53 9.26
CA GLY A 7 11.45 4.67 10.09
C GLY A 7 10.36 5.50 10.74
N ASP A 8 9.13 5.03 10.72
CA ASP A 8 7.99 5.60 11.44
C ASP A 8 7.31 4.49 12.25
N THR A 9 7.05 4.80 13.50
CA THR A 9 6.30 3.91 14.41
C THR A 9 5.29 4.75 15.15
N ARG A 10 4.01 4.39 15.02
CA ARG A 10 2.93 5.07 15.71
C ARG A 10 2.27 4.15 16.71
N ASN A 11 1.99 4.68 17.89
CA ASN A 11 1.16 4.03 18.88
C ASN A 11 -0.13 4.83 19.01
N VAL A 12 -1.23 4.29 18.47
CA VAL A 12 -2.54 4.92 18.55
C VAL A 12 -3.41 4.10 19.48
N LEU A 13 -3.71 4.65 20.64
CA LEU A 13 -4.65 4.08 21.59
C LEU A 13 -6.08 4.40 21.11
N VAL A 14 -6.76 3.40 20.56
CA VAL A 14 -8.14 3.55 20.07
C VAL A 14 -9.14 3.11 21.14
N ASN A 15 -8.73 2.21 22.02
CA ASN A 15 -9.46 1.77 23.20
C ASN A 15 -8.45 1.44 24.30
N TYR A 16 -8.87 1.48 25.54
CA TYR A 16 -8.00 1.38 26.73
C TYR A 16 -7.09 0.13 26.77
N ASP A 17 -7.40 -0.92 26.03
CA ASP A 17 -6.71 -2.19 26.15
C ASP A 17 -5.94 -2.68 24.92
N LEU A 18 -6.13 -2.07 23.73
CA LEU A 18 -5.56 -2.60 22.49
C LEU A 18 -5.00 -1.50 21.58
N PRO A 19 -3.70 -1.18 21.70
CA PRO A 19 -3.07 -0.17 20.86
C PRO A 19 -2.97 -0.63 19.40
N GLN A 20 -3.19 0.28 18.48
CA GLN A 20 -2.78 0.11 17.09
C GLN A 20 -1.30 0.45 16.96
N LEU A 21 -0.53 -0.46 16.41
CA LEU A 21 0.92 -0.31 16.23
C LEU A 21 1.30 -0.44 14.74
N PRO A 22 0.95 0.53 13.89
CA PRO A 22 1.54 0.57 12.55
C PRO A 22 2.99 1.00 12.66
N SER A 23 3.86 0.32 11.94
CA SER A 23 5.28 0.66 11.83
C SER A 23 5.74 0.52 10.40
N ASN A 24 6.54 1.44 9.90
CA ASN A 24 7.06 1.43 8.55
C ASN A 24 8.56 1.70 8.57
N ILE A 25 9.28 0.95 7.73
CA ILE A 25 10.66 1.23 7.38
C ILE A 25 10.69 1.47 5.88
N ILE A 26 11.20 2.62 5.46
CA ILE A 26 11.24 3.01 4.05
C ILE A 26 12.70 3.30 3.71
N ALA A 27 13.16 2.77 2.59
CA ALA A 27 14.45 3.07 2.00
C ALA A 27 14.26 3.43 0.53
N ASP A 28 14.89 4.51 0.09
CA ASP A 28 14.93 4.88 -1.31
C ASP A 28 16.34 5.26 -1.76
N VAL A 29 16.62 4.96 -3.03
CA VAL A 29 17.84 5.34 -3.72
C VAL A 29 17.46 5.93 -5.06
N SER A 30 17.98 7.11 -5.33
CA SER A 30 17.84 7.77 -6.62
C SER A 30 19.21 8.03 -7.25
N TYR A 31 19.29 7.82 -8.54
CA TYR A 31 20.48 8.04 -9.35
C TYR A 31 20.16 8.91 -10.55
N ASP A 32 20.98 9.91 -10.75
CA ASP A 32 20.97 10.79 -11.91
C ASP A 32 22.34 10.70 -12.60
N TYR A 33 22.33 10.50 -13.90
CA TYR A 33 23.53 10.53 -14.71
C TYR A 33 23.41 11.60 -15.80
N ALA A 34 24.30 12.59 -15.74
CA ALA A 34 24.41 13.71 -16.68
C ALA A 34 23.08 14.49 -16.86
N ASN A 35 22.16 14.45 -15.91
CA ASN A 35 20.79 14.94 -16.05
C ASN A 35 20.03 14.39 -17.27
N LYS A 36 20.46 13.26 -17.81
CA LYS A 36 19.86 12.56 -18.95
C LYS A 36 19.10 11.31 -18.53
N TYR A 37 19.71 10.51 -17.66
CA TYR A 37 19.18 9.23 -17.22
C TYR A 37 18.88 9.29 -15.73
N PHE A 38 17.69 8.89 -15.38
CA PHE A 38 17.20 8.89 -14.01
C PHE A 38 16.77 7.48 -13.64
N ALA A 39 17.17 7.02 -12.49
CA ALA A 39 16.72 5.75 -11.92
C ALA A 39 16.37 5.94 -10.45
N GLN A 40 15.30 5.32 -10.01
CA GLN A 40 14.88 5.33 -8.61
C GLN A 40 14.40 3.94 -8.20
N ILE A 41 14.79 3.54 -7.01
CA ILE A 41 14.30 2.32 -6.35
C ILE A 41 13.84 2.72 -4.96
N ALA A 42 12.63 2.36 -4.60
CA ALA A 42 12.10 2.52 -3.26
C ALA A 42 11.59 1.17 -2.74
N MET A 43 11.83 0.91 -1.48
CA MET A 43 11.31 -0.27 -0.75
C MET A 43 10.72 0.19 0.57
N SER A 44 9.63 -0.44 0.97
CA SER A 44 9.07 -0.26 2.30
C SER A 44 8.67 -1.60 2.89
N GLU A 45 8.97 -1.75 4.17
CA GLU A 45 8.51 -2.85 5.01
C GLU A 45 7.54 -2.28 6.03
N SER A 46 6.30 -2.73 5.97
CA SER A 46 5.21 -2.22 6.81
C SER A 46 4.72 -3.30 7.75
N TYR A 47 4.51 -2.94 8.99
CA TYR A 47 3.99 -3.82 10.04
C TYR A 47 2.64 -3.33 10.51
N TYR A 48 1.70 -4.27 10.73
CA TYR A 48 0.41 -3.97 11.31
C TYR A 48 -0.06 -5.07 12.25
N ASN A 49 -0.28 -4.72 13.52
CA ASN A 49 -0.54 -5.69 14.57
C ASN A 49 -1.94 -6.32 14.58
N ARG A 50 -2.87 -5.81 13.77
CA ARG A 50 -4.24 -6.35 13.67
C ARG A 50 -4.35 -7.62 12.83
N TYR A 51 -3.36 -7.92 12.00
CA TYR A 51 -3.33 -9.15 11.22
C TYR A 51 -2.85 -10.34 12.04
N ALA A 52 -3.10 -11.54 11.54
CA ALA A 52 -2.53 -12.77 12.09
C ALA A 52 -1.01 -12.67 12.17
N PRO A 53 -0.35 -13.26 13.15
CA PRO A 53 1.10 -13.07 13.39
C PRO A 53 1.99 -13.30 12.18
N ASP A 54 1.62 -14.25 11.32
CA ASP A 54 2.31 -14.61 10.07
C ASP A 54 2.02 -13.67 8.90
N ARG A 55 1.08 -12.70 9.05
CA ARG A 55 0.61 -11.80 8.00
C ARG A 55 0.76 -10.32 8.33
N ARG A 56 1.39 -10.01 9.45
CA ARG A 56 1.55 -8.64 9.94
C ARG A 56 2.47 -7.79 9.09
N TRP A 57 3.44 -8.42 8.42
CA TRP A 57 4.42 -7.74 7.61
C TRP A 57 3.99 -7.68 6.15
N GLY A 58 4.19 -6.53 5.53
CA GLY A 58 3.94 -6.28 4.11
C GLY A 58 5.14 -5.61 3.46
N THR A 59 5.72 -6.28 2.45
CA THR A 59 6.83 -5.75 1.66
C THR A 59 6.30 -5.11 0.39
N PHE A 60 6.65 -3.84 0.18
CA PHE A 60 6.27 -3.05 -0.98
C PHE A 60 7.51 -2.46 -1.64
N TYR A 61 7.43 -2.24 -2.95
CA TYR A 61 8.55 -1.73 -3.72
C TYR A 61 8.08 -0.92 -4.92
N ALA A 62 8.93 -0.01 -5.37
CA ALA A 62 8.72 0.76 -6.59
C ALA A 62 10.04 0.97 -7.33
N PHE A 63 9.98 0.93 -8.64
CA PHE A 63 11.06 1.22 -9.56
C PHE A 63 10.62 2.34 -10.49
N GLY A 64 11.51 3.29 -10.71
CA GLY A 64 11.29 4.39 -11.64
C GLY A 64 12.49 4.55 -12.57
N LEU A 65 12.20 4.77 -13.84
CA LEU A 65 13.20 5.13 -14.84
C LEU A 65 12.74 6.37 -15.59
N GLY A 66 13.68 7.23 -15.95
CA GLY A 66 13.45 8.42 -16.74
C GLY A 66 14.60 8.67 -17.69
N TRP A 67 14.28 9.11 -18.90
CA TRP A 67 15.24 9.47 -19.91
C TRP A 67 14.86 10.81 -20.54
N ASP A 68 15.75 11.78 -20.42
CA ASP A 68 15.64 13.08 -21.06
C ASP A 68 16.36 13.04 -22.41
N MET A 69 15.62 12.68 -23.45
CA MET A 69 16.14 12.51 -24.80
C MET A 69 16.61 13.83 -25.41
N ASN A 70 16.07 14.95 -24.95
CA ASN A 70 16.44 16.27 -25.45
C ASN A 70 17.92 16.63 -25.22
N LYS A 71 18.56 15.95 -24.26
CA LYS A 71 19.99 16.17 -23.94
C LYS A 71 20.94 15.22 -24.68
N GLU A 72 20.43 14.42 -25.59
CA GLU A 72 21.24 13.53 -26.40
C GLU A 72 21.83 14.27 -27.61
N SER A 73 22.99 13.83 -28.06
CA SER A 73 23.70 14.44 -29.20
C SER A 73 22.89 14.43 -30.49
N PHE A 74 22.04 13.41 -30.68
CA PHE A 74 21.18 13.33 -31.86
C PHE A 74 20.05 14.36 -31.87
N MET A 75 19.77 15.00 -30.74
CA MET A 75 18.75 16.04 -30.57
C MET A 75 19.32 17.47 -30.59
N GLU A 76 20.64 17.64 -30.66
CA GLU A 76 21.30 18.96 -30.59
C GLU A 76 20.86 19.93 -31.72
N ASN A 77 20.42 19.40 -32.86
CA ASN A 77 19.97 20.22 -34.00
C ASN A 77 18.42 20.41 -34.02
N VAL A 78 17.73 20.06 -32.95
CA VAL A 78 16.26 20.12 -32.88
C VAL A 78 15.84 21.30 -31.99
N ASP A 79 16.03 22.53 -32.48
CA ASP A 79 15.83 23.76 -31.71
C ASP A 79 14.37 24.01 -31.26
N TRP A 80 13.40 23.42 -31.96
CA TRP A 80 11.97 23.59 -31.65
C TRP A 80 11.49 22.73 -30.49
N MET A 81 12.27 21.72 -30.06
CA MET A 81 11.96 20.82 -28.95
C MET A 81 12.81 21.14 -27.74
N ASN A 82 12.22 21.68 -26.70
CA ASN A 82 12.90 22.10 -25.47
C ASN A 82 12.97 21.01 -24.40
N LEU A 83 12.02 20.09 -24.43
CA LEU A 83 11.98 18.91 -23.56
C LEU A 83 11.39 17.73 -24.31
N PHE A 84 12.04 16.59 -24.21
CA PHE A 84 11.50 15.29 -24.58
C PHE A 84 11.94 14.26 -23.55
N LYS A 85 11.07 14.00 -22.59
CA LYS A 85 11.34 13.07 -21.50
C LYS A 85 10.38 11.91 -21.56
N ILE A 86 10.93 10.70 -21.49
CA ILE A 86 10.18 9.46 -21.31
C ILE A 86 10.40 9.00 -19.88
N ARG A 87 9.33 8.56 -19.22
CA ARG A 87 9.39 8.04 -17.87
C ARG A 87 8.54 6.79 -17.74
N GLY A 88 8.98 5.89 -16.87
CA GLY A 88 8.25 4.68 -16.53
C GLY A 88 8.41 4.37 -15.07
N THR A 89 7.32 3.99 -14.42
CA THR A 89 7.33 3.50 -13.04
C THR A 89 6.54 2.21 -12.92
N PHE A 90 7.05 1.31 -12.11
CA PHE A 90 6.37 0.08 -11.74
C PHE A 90 6.54 -0.15 -10.26
N GLY A 91 5.48 -0.56 -9.58
CA GLY A 91 5.57 -0.83 -8.16
C GLY A 91 4.43 -1.70 -7.64
N LYS A 92 4.69 -2.27 -6.49
CA LYS A 92 3.71 -2.94 -5.63
C LYS A 92 3.46 -2.06 -4.43
N THR A 93 2.22 -1.60 -4.27
CA THR A 93 1.77 -0.84 -3.10
C THR A 93 0.85 -1.69 -2.24
N GLY A 94 0.74 -1.34 -0.96
CA GLY A 94 -0.17 -1.99 -0.03
C GLY A 94 -0.94 -0.99 0.81
N ASN A 95 -2.11 -1.43 1.25
CA ASN A 95 -2.95 -0.68 2.17
C ASN A 95 -3.28 -1.56 3.37
N GLY A 96 -3.07 -1.02 4.58
CA GLY A 96 -3.53 -1.65 5.81
C GLY A 96 -5.01 -1.39 6.02
N LEU A 97 -5.74 -2.41 6.43
CA LEU A 97 -7.19 -2.33 6.63
C LEU A 97 -7.50 -1.65 7.97
N ASP A 98 -7.51 -0.33 7.99
CA ASP A 98 -7.72 0.46 9.23
C ASP A 98 -9.09 0.23 9.87
N ASN A 99 -10.10 -0.18 9.11
CA ASN A 99 -11.46 -0.40 9.58
C ASN A 99 -11.73 -1.84 10.08
N THR A 100 -10.72 -2.71 10.08
CA THR A 100 -10.88 -4.05 10.66
C THR A 100 -10.79 -4.00 12.16
N GLY A 101 -11.67 -4.73 12.85
CA GLY A 101 -11.59 -4.90 14.29
C GLY A 101 -10.32 -5.64 14.72
N TYR A 102 -10.04 -5.62 16.02
CA TYR A 102 -8.97 -6.44 16.58
C TYR A 102 -9.35 -7.93 16.53
N TYR A 103 -8.35 -8.76 16.30
CA TYR A 103 -8.50 -10.23 16.29
C TYR A 103 -9.53 -10.78 15.30
N THR A 104 -9.81 -10.05 14.21
CA THR A 104 -10.72 -10.52 13.16
C THR A 104 -10.27 -11.82 12.49
N TYR A 105 -9.02 -12.22 12.70
CA TYR A 105 -8.47 -13.51 12.29
C TYR A 105 -8.79 -14.66 13.28
N GLN A 106 -9.36 -14.33 14.47
CA GLN A 106 -9.80 -15.30 15.47
C GLN A 106 -11.31 -15.26 15.61
N GLN A 107 -11.92 -16.42 15.78
CA GLN A 107 -13.34 -16.49 16.06
C GLN A 107 -13.59 -15.98 17.48
N THR A 108 -14.48 -15.01 17.59
CA THR A 108 -14.94 -14.49 18.88
C THR A 108 -16.32 -15.01 19.20
N PHE A 109 -16.56 -15.21 20.47
CA PHE A 109 -17.84 -15.67 21.00
C PHE A 109 -18.36 -14.68 22.02
N SER A 110 -19.65 -14.39 21.97
CA SER A 110 -20.31 -13.61 23.01
C SER A 110 -21.25 -14.51 23.81
N SER A 111 -21.28 -14.32 25.12
CA SER A 111 -22.28 -14.96 25.97
C SER A 111 -23.50 -14.07 26.00
N ASN A 112 -24.66 -14.59 25.59
CA ASN A 112 -25.92 -13.86 25.68
C ASN A 112 -26.92 -14.71 26.48
N VAL A 113 -27.30 -14.22 27.66
CA VAL A 113 -28.24 -14.90 28.57
C VAL A 113 -29.66 -14.95 27.99
N ALA A 114 -30.01 -14.04 27.08
CA ALA A 114 -31.38 -13.87 26.60
C ALA A 114 -31.79 -14.80 25.44
N THR A 115 -30.83 -15.30 24.64
CA THR A 115 -31.13 -16.05 23.43
C THR A 115 -30.59 -17.48 23.43
N GLY A 116 -30.14 -17.91 24.56
CA GLY A 116 -29.42 -19.14 24.68
C GLY A 116 -30.24 -20.40 24.99
N TYR A 117 -29.65 -21.59 24.73
CA TYR A 117 -30.18 -22.86 25.18
C TYR A 117 -29.77 -23.14 26.62
N PRO A 118 -30.69 -23.44 27.52
CA PRO A 118 -30.34 -23.82 28.89
C PRO A 118 -29.55 -25.14 28.85
N LEU A 119 -28.35 -25.12 29.44
CA LEU A 119 -27.52 -26.31 29.62
C LEU A 119 -27.61 -26.73 31.09
N GLY A 120 -27.95 -28.00 31.32
CA GLY A 120 -28.01 -28.57 32.66
C GLY A 120 -29.43 -28.67 33.23
N THR A 121 -29.55 -28.92 34.53
CA THR A 121 -30.82 -29.14 35.23
C THR A 121 -31.58 -27.85 35.57
N ASN A 122 -30.95 -26.68 35.48
CA ASN A 122 -31.58 -25.38 35.72
C ASN A 122 -31.96 -24.68 34.40
N LEU A 123 -33.17 -24.89 33.96
CA LEU A 123 -33.70 -24.38 32.70
C LEU A 123 -33.94 -22.83 32.68
N GLY A 124 -33.67 -22.14 33.76
CA GLY A 124 -33.88 -20.67 33.90
C GLY A 124 -32.62 -19.81 33.68
N ALA A 125 -31.44 -20.41 33.57
CA ALA A 125 -30.18 -19.69 33.39
C ALA A 125 -29.49 -20.19 32.11
N GLY A 126 -29.92 -19.66 30.99
CA GLY A 126 -29.24 -19.97 29.71
C GLY A 126 -27.89 -19.28 29.66
N ASN A 127 -26.83 -20.04 29.74
CA ASN A 127 -25.50 -19.56 29.37
C ASN A 127 -25.21 -20.05 27.96
N ILE A 128 -25.24 -19.17 26.98
CA ILE A 128 -24.89 -19.56 25.64
C ILE A 128 -23.88 -18.61 25.04
N THR A 129 -22.86 -19.24 24.57
CA THR A 129 -21.93 -18.65 23.65
C THR A 129 -22.47 -18.76 22.23
N THR A 130 -22.65 -17.63 21.61
CA THR A 130 -22.93 -17.53 20.18
C THR A 130 -21.71 -17.04 19.47
N GLU A 131 -21.46 -17.59 18.29
CA GLU A 131 -20.41 -17.04 17.42
C GLU A 131 -20.76 -15.61 17.02
N ASN A 132 -19.79 -14.74 17.12
CA ASN A 132 -19.96 -13.37 16.65
C ASN A 132 -19.84 -13.32 15.12
N SER A 133 -20.69 -12.52 14.53
CA SER A 133 -20.58 -12.15 13.11
C SER A 133 -19.78 -10.83 12.99
N PRO A 134 -18.90 -10.70 11.98
CA PRO A 134 -18.56 -11.69 10.95
C PRO A 134 -17.70 -12.83 11.48
N LEU A 135 -17.73 -13.97 10.80
CA LEU A 135 -16.87 -15.11 11.09
C LEU A 135 -15.39 -14.75 10.95
N ALA A 136 -14.55 -15.42 11.72
CA ALA A 136 -13.11 -15.23 11.66
C ALA A 136 -12.54 -15.42 10.26
N ASN A 137 -11.63 -14.53 9.87
CA ASN A 137 -10.88 -14.66 8.63
C ASN A 137 -9.38 -14.74 8.90
N PRO A 138 -8.80 -15.95 9.07
CA PRO A 138 -7.38 -16.13 9.30
C PRO A 138 -6.51 -15.75 8.09
N PHE A 139 -7.11 -15.58 6.91
CA PHE A 139 -6.43 -15.21 5.69
C PHE A 139 -6.36 -13.70 5.46
N LEU A 140 -6.87 -12.92 6.38
CA LEU A 140 -6.84 -11.46 6.30
C LEU A 140 -5.40 -10.97 6.16
N THR A 141 -5.14 -10.16 5.13
CA THR A 141 -3.82 -9.64 4.80
C THR A 141 -3.92 -8.24 4.21
N TRP A 142 -2.79 -7.64 3.89
CA TRP A 142 -2.67 -6.37 3.21
C TRP A 142 -3.42 -6.39 1.87
N GLU A 143 -4.22 -5.39 1.60
CA GLU A 143 -4.67 -5.09 0.24
C GLU A 143 -3.45 -4.67 -0.58
N LYS A 144 -3.35 -5.15 -1.80
CA LYS A 144 -2.19 -4.93 -2.66
C LYS A 144 -2.61 -4.40 -4.02
N ALA A 145 -1.76 -3.56 -4.60
CA ALA A 145 -1.91 -3.16 -5.99
C ALA A 145 -0.55 -3.18 -6.70
N TYR A 146 -0.52 -3.77 -7.90
CA TYR A 146 0.55 -3.54 -8.84
C TYR A 146 0.18 -2.35 -9.73
N LYS A 147 1.07 -1.38 -9.83
CA LYS A 147 0.87 -0.15 -10.56
C LYS A 147 1.96 0.02 -11.60
N LEU A 148 1.55 0.22 -12.85
CA LEU A 148 2.41 0.57 -13.96
C LEU A 148 2.00 1.95 -14.47
N ASN A 149 2.95 2.86 -14.59
CA ASN A 149 2.77 4.13 -15.26
C ASN A 149 3.88 4.35 -16.29
N LEU A 150 3.50 4.73 -17.50
CA LEU A 150 4.40 5.14 -18.56
C LEU A 150 4.00 6.55 -18.99
N GLY A 151 4.95 7.47 -19.03
CA GLY A 151 4.68 8.88 -19.31
C GLY A 151 5.65 9.44 -20.34
N ILE A 152 5.15 10.42 -21.08
CA ILE A 152 5.92 11.23 -22.03
C ILE A 152 5.63 12.70 -21.70
N ASP A 153 6.70 13.48 -21.53
CA ASP A 153 6.63 14.91 -21.32
C ASP A 153 7.34 15.62 -22.48
N LEU A 154 6.63 16.52 -23.15
CA LEU A 154 7.12 17.32 -24.26
C LEU A 154 6.99 18.81 -23.95
N ALA A 155 7.99 19.58 -24.32
CA ALA A 155 7.91 21.04 -24.38
C ALA A 155 8.47 21.51 -25.72
N LEU A 156 7.67 22.27 -26.44
CA LEU A 156 7.93 22.66 -27.83
C LEU A 156 7.88 24.18 -28.00
N PHE A 157 8.54 24.69 -29.02
CA PHE A 157 8.50 26.09 -29.46
C PHE A 157 8.82 27.08 -28.35
N ASN A 158 10.02 26.96 -27.75
CA ASN A 158 10.46 27.76 -26.62
C ASN A 158 9.51 27.68 -25.42
N ASN A 159 9.07 26.48 -25.09
CA ASN A 159 8.11 26.20 -23.99
C ASN A 159 6.71 26.79 -24.16
N ARG A 160 6.33 27.21 -25.36
CA ARG A 160 4.97 27.74 -25.63
C ARG A 160 3.91 26.64 -25.65
N LEU A 161 4.28 25.43 -26.02
CA LEU A 161 3.41 24.26 -25.98
C LEU A 161 4.01 23.21 -25.07
N LYS A 162 3.27 22.78 -24.07
CA LYS A 162 3.63 21.69 -23.16
C LYS A 162 2.58 20.60 -23.26
N LEU A 163 3.00 19.37 -23.48
CA LEU A 163 2.16 18.19 -23.58
C LEU A 163 2.69 17.15 -22.60
N THR A 164 1.80 16.54 -21.83
CA THR A 164 2.07 15.39 -20.98
C THR A 164 1.04 14.31 -21.29
N ALA A 165 1.51 13.11 -21.53
CA ALA A 165 0.65 11.95 -21.73
C ALA A 165 1.11 10.83 -20.82
N ASP A 166 0.14 10.21 -20.13
CA ASP A 166 0.35 9.10 -19.20
C ASP A 166 -0.53 7.92 -19.58
N TYR A 167 0.07 6.75 -19.62
CA TYR A 167 -0.61 5.47 -19.61
C TYR A 167 -0.40 4.81 -18.25
N TYR A 168 -1.49 4.39 -17.61
CA TYR A 168 -1.44 3.67 -16.35
C TYR A 168 -2.23 2.38 -16.41
N ASN A 169 -1.77 1.39 -15.66
CA ASN A 169 -2.45 0.10 -15.48
C ASN A 169 -2.27 -0.36 -14.04
N ASP A 170 -3.38 -0.43 -13.33
CA ASP A 170 -3.42 -0.83 -11.93
C ASP A 170 -4.16 -2.15 -11.78
N LYS A 171 -3.55 -3.11 -11.05
CA LYS A 171 -4.17 -4.39 -10.70
C LYS A 171 -4.22 -4.53 -9.19
N TYR A 172 -5.42 -4.69 -8.66
CA TYR A 172 -5.69 -4.82 -7.24
C TYR A 172 -5.89 -6.28 -6.84
N PHE A 173 -5.38 -6.65 -5.66
CA PHE A 173 -5.43 -8.00 -5.11
C PHE A 173 -5.77 -7.95 -3.63
N ASP A 174 -6.34 -9.03 -3.14
CA ASP A 174 -6.64 -9.24 -1.72
C ASP A 174 -7.54 -8.12 -1.15
N LEU A 175 -8.43 -7.57 -1.98
CA LEU A 175 -9.38 -6.55 -1.54
C LEU A 175 -10.39 -7.15 -0.55
N LEU A 176 -10.58 -6.48 0.57
CA LEU A 176 -11.58 -6.86 1.55
C LEU A 176 -12.95 -6.32 1.13
N GLN A 177 -13.90 -7.23 0.97
CA GLN A 177 -15.30 -6.89 0.76
C GLN A 177 -16.14 -7.37 1.94
N SER A 178 -16.97 -6.50 2.47
CA SER A 178 -18.02 -6.91 3.41
C SER A 178 -19.10 -7.69 2.67
N ARG A 179 -19.48 -8.81 3.24
CA ARG A 179 -20.53 -9.69 2.72
C ARG A 179 -21.85 -9.43 3.44
#